data_ce626b80ac0dc8160a6f44f8914463d2
#
_entry.id   ce626b80ac0dc8160a6f44f8914463d2
#
_cell.length_a   1.000
_cell.length_b   1.000
_cell.length_c   1.000
_cell.angle_alpha   90.00
_cell.angle_beta   90.00
_cell.angle_gamma   90.00
#
_symmetry.space_group_name_H-M   'P 1'
#
loop_
_entity.id
_entity.type
_entity.pdbx_description
1 polymer ?
#
loop_
_entity_poly.entity_id
_entity_poly.type
_entity_poly.pdbx_seq_one_letter_code
_entity_poly.pdbx_strand_id
1 'polypeptide(L)'
;TPVCHLSFFEADAYARWAGHRLPTEFEWEHAATQHRSRTHLASGTAEKPASLPKSSPSHESSQSISGNFLETGNLHPIPATSREGLQQLFGDVWEWTASPYTGYPGYTPLPGALGEYNGKFMSSQVVLRGGSCVTPATHIRPTYRNFFPPATRWQFSGLRLAKDAPKES
;
A
#
# COMPACT_ATOMS: atom_id res chain seq x y z
N THR A 1 -14.61 -6.91 8.49
CA THR A 1 -13.20 -6.61 8.72
C THR A 1 -12.35 -7.29 7.66
N PRO A 2 -11.23 -6.71 7.26
CA PRO A 2 -10.24 -7.41 6.46
C PRO A 2 -9.76 -8.68 7.14
N VAL A 3 -9.51 -9.73 6.35
CA VAL A 3 -8.80 -10.92 6.83
C VAL A 3 -7.35 -10.57 7.12
N CYS A 4 -6.75 -11.18 8.13
CA CYS A 4 -5.36 -10.93 8.49
C CYS A 4 -4.62 -12.23 8.83
N HIS A 5 -3.30 -12.12 9.01
CA HIS A 5 -2.40 -13.24 9.31
C HIS A 5 -2.35 -14.31 8.22
N LEU A 6 -2.52 -13.90 6.96
CA LEU A 6 -2.37 -14.76 5.79
C LEU A 6 -0.92 -14.79 5.30
N SER A 7 -0.45 -15.96 4.91
CA SER A 7 0.73 -16.09 4.06
C SER A 7 0.40 -15.68 2.61
N PHE A 8 1.44 -15.40 1.82
CA PHE A 8 1.27 -15.19 0.38
C PHE A 8 0.60 -16.38 -0.30
N PHE A 9 0.96 -17.60 0.07
CA PHE A 9 0.41 -18.82 -0.53
C PHE A 9 -1.08 -18.96 -0.29
N GLU A 10 -1.56 -18.64 0.93
CA GLU A 10 -2.99 -18.66 1.26
C GLU A 10 -3.74 -17.55 0.52
N ALA A 11 -3.15 -16.36 0.43
CA ALA A 11 -3.73 -15.22 -0.30
C ALA A 11 -3.85 -15.53 -1.81
N ASP A 12 -2.81 -16.07 -2.44
CA ASP A 12 -2.82 -16.44 -3.87
C ASP A 12 -3.78 -17.60 -4.15
N ALA A 13 -3.79 -18.63 -3.28
CA ALA A 13 -4.71 -19.76 -3.40
C ALA A 13 -6.18 -19.30 -3.33
N TYR A 14 -6.50 -18.45 -2.38
CA TYR A 14 -7.84 -17.87 -2.27
C TYR A 14 -8.21 -17.02 -3.49
N ALA A 15 -7.31 -16.18 -3.97
CA ALA A 15 -7.55 -15.35 -5.14
C ALA A 15 -7.89 -16.21 -6.36
N ARG A 16 -7.12 -17.26 -6.62
CA ARG A 16 -7.36 -18.21 -7.73
C ARG A 16 -8.67 -18.97 -7.56
N TRP A 17 -8.95 -19.47 -6.36
CA TRP A 17 -10.22 -20.13 -6.06
C TRP A 17 -11.43 -19.23 -6.32
N ALA A 18 -11.32 -17.95 -6.00
CA ALA A 18 -12.36 -16.94 -6.24
C ALA A 18 -12.47 -16.49 -7.72
N GLY A 19 -11.66 -17.06 -8.64
CA GLY A 19 -11.65 -16.66 -10.06
C GLY A 19 -10.97 -15.30 -10.30
N HIS A 20 -10.06 -14.91 -9.41
CA HIS A 20 -9.32 -13.65 -9.41
C HIS A 20 -7.81 -13.90 -9.30
N ARG A 21 -7.06 -12.84 -9.15
CA ARG A 21 -5.64 -12.86 -8.83
C ARG A 21 -5.28 -11.80 -7.78
N LEU A 22 -4.10 -11.85 -7.26
CA LEU A 22 -3.54 -10.72 -6.51
C LEU A 22 -3.15 -9.61 -7.50
N PRO A 23 -3.24 -8.33 -7.11
CA PRO A 23 -2.70 -7.24 -7.91
C PRO A 23 -1.16 -7.31 -7.92
N THR A 24 -0.54 -6.84 -8.98
CA THR A 24 0.87 -6.49 -8.95
C THR A 24 1.08 -5.25 -8.07
N GLU A 25 2.31 -5.03 -7.59
CA GLU A 25 2.61 -3.82 -6.80
C GLU A 25 2.36 -2.53 -7.59
N PHE A 26 2.53 -2.55 -8.91
CA PHE A 26 2.30 -1.41 -9.77
C PHE A 26 0.81 -1.09 -9.94
N GLU A 27 -0.03 -2.12 -10.11
CA GLU A 27 -1.50 -1.96 -10.15
C GLU A 27 -2.01 -1.43 -8.82
N TRP A 28 -1.49 -1.95 -7.70
CA TRP A 28 -1.84 -1.47 -6.38
C TRP A 28 -1.48 0.01 -6.18
N GLU A 29 -0.24 0.39 -6.52
CA GLU A 29 0.26 1.76 -6.40
C GLU A 29 -0.52 2.73 -7.28
N HIS A 30 -0.83 2.33 -8.52
CA HIS A 30 -1.67 3.13 -9.42
C HIS A 30 -3.06 3.36 -8.83
N ALA A 31 -3.72 2.30 -8.36
CA ALA A 31 -5.04 2.40 -7.72
C ALA A 31 -5.02 3.31 -6.48
N ALA A 32 -4.01 3.18 -5.63
CA ALA A 32 -3.84 3.99 -4.44
C ALA A 32 -3.62 5.48 -4.76
N THR A 33 -2.84 5.78 -5.79
CA THR A 33 -2.58 7.15 -6.25
C THR A 33 -3.85 7.78 -6.83
N GLN A 34 -4.60 7.06 -7.66
CA GLN A 34 -5.87 7.52 -8.23
C GLN A 34 -6.93 7.74 -7.14
N HIS A 35 -6.99 6.85 -6.16
CA HIS A 35 -7.91 6.98 -5.03
C HIS A 35 -7.65 8.26 -4.23
N ARG A 36 -6.39 8.55 -3.91
CA ARG A 36 -6.00 9.82 -3.26
C ARG A 36 -6.44 11.04 -4.04
N SER A 37 -6.18 11.08 -5.34
CA SER A 37 -6.56 12.21 -6.20
C SER A 37 -8.06 12.46 -6.20
N ARG A 38 -8.88 11.41 -6.25
CA ARG A 38 -10.35 11.50 -6.20
C ARG A 38 -10.86 12.00 -4.85
N THR A 39 -10.29 11.53 -3.76
CA THR A 39 -10.68 11.96 -2.41
C THR A 39 -10.40 13.45 -2.20
N HIS A 40 -9.29 13.96 -2.75
CA HIS A 40 -8.98 15.38 -2.73
C HIS A 40 -9.96 16.25 -3.54
N LEU A 41 -10.37 15.78 -4.71
CA LEU A 41 -11.35 16.52 -5.52
C LEU A 41 -12.74 16.52 -4.87
N ALA A 42 -13.11 15.48 -4.15
CA ALA A 42 -14.39 15.38 -3.45
C ALA A 42 -14.44 16.19 -2.14
N SER A 43 -13.30 16.41 -1.48
CA SER A 43 -13.19 17.22 -0.25
C SER A 43 -12.90 18.69 -0.51
N GLY A 44 -12.87 19.13 -1.77
CA GLY A 44 -12.55 20.50 -2.19
C GLY A 44 -13.57 21.52 -1.70
N THR A 45 -13.36 22.03 -0.50
CA THR A 45 -13.79 23.38 -0.13
C THR A 45 -12.97 24.37 -0.96
N ALA A 46 -13.65 25.13 -1.81
CA ALA A 46 -13.06 26.20 -2.60
C ALA A 46 -12.26 27.16 -1.70
N GLU A 47 -10.95 27.06 -1.68
CA GLU A 47 -10.11 28.09 -1.09
C GLU A 47 -10.07 29.30 -2.02
N LYS A 48 -10.54 30.42 -1.46
CA LYS A 48 -10.50 31.76 -2.01
C LYS A 48 -9.02 32.18 -2.17
N PRO A 49 -8.61 32.83 -3.25
CA PRO A 49 -7.21 33.20 -3.45
C PRO A 49 -6.81 34.26 -2.43
N ALA A 50 -5.95 33.95 -1.51
CA ALA A 50 -5.31 34.84 -0.58
C ALA A 50 -3.91 35.23 -1.08
N SER A 51 -3.71 36.54 -1.08
CA SER A 51 -2.53 37.38 -1.32
C SER A 51 -1.13 36.75 -1.06
N LEU A 52 -0.22 37.12 -1.95
CA LEU A 52 1.24 37.06 -2.10
C LEU A 52 2.16 36.68 -0.90
N PRO A 53 3.35 36.16 -1.19
CA PRO A 53 4.11 35.28 -0.29
C PRO A 53 5.07 36.03 0.62
N LYS A 54 5.19 35.61 1.86
CA LYS A 54 6.38 35.87 2.69
C LYS A 54 7.21 34.62 2.83
N SER A 55 8.45 34.77 2.46
CA SER A 55 9.54 33.84 2.41
C SER A 55 9.75 33.03 3.69
N SER A 56 9.66 31.73 3.60
CA SER A 56 10.49 30.71 4.29
C SER A 56 10.17 29.36 3.67
N PRO A 57 11.11 28.42 3.47
CA PRO A 57 10.80 27.09 3.03
C PRO A 57 10.18 26.33 4.19
N SER A 58 8.89 26.51 4.40
CA SER A 58 8.11 25.64 5.25
C SER A 58 7.96 24.30 4.52
N HIS A 59 8.36 23.21 5.18
CA HIS A 59 8.05 21.85 4.82
C HIS A 59 6.69 21.80 4.13
N GLU A 60 6.68 21.34 2.88
CA GLU A 60 5.44 21.00 2.18
C GLU A 60 4.61 20.15 3.15
N SER A 61 3.41 20.60 3.42
CA SER A 61 2.45 19.88 4.25
C SER A 61 2.25 18.50 3.61
N SER A 62 2.96 17.50 4.11
CA SER A 62 2.78 16.12 3.68
C SER A 62 1.37 15.74 4.07
N GLN A 63 0.48 15.74 3.07
CA GLN A 63 -0.93 15.42 3.26
C GLN A 63 -1.03 14.03 3.87
N SER A 64 -1.54 13.97 5.10
CA SER A 64 -1.67 12.72 5.84
C SER A 64 -2.56 11.73 5.10
N ILE A 65 -2.09 10.52 4.93
CA ILE A 65 -2.88 9.42 4.40
C ILE A 65 -3.85 8.98 5.49
N SER A 66 -5.15 8.93 5.16
CA SER A 66 -6.18 8.46 6.06
C SER A 66 -6.27 6.93 6.03
N GLY A 67 -6.38 6.29 7.18
CA GLY A 67 -6.49 4.84 7.35
C GLY A 67 -6.52 4.43 8.81
N ASN A 68 -6.76 3.16 9.05
CA ASN A 68 -6.67 2.57 10.39
C ASN A 68 -5.20 2.22 10.69
N PHE A 69 -4.49 3.17 11.28
CA PHE A 69 -3.08 3.09 11.64
C PHE A 69 -2.88 3.04 13.17
N LEU A 70 -1.65 2.94 13.61
CA LEU A 70 -1.28 2.88 15.02
C LEU A 70 -1.94 4.00 15.85
N GLU A 71 -1.96 5.22 15.31
CA GLU A 71 -2.48 6.41 15.97
C GLU A 71 -3.99 6.37 16.24
N THR A 72 -4.73 5.49 15.56
CA THR A 72 -6.17 5.31 15.81
C THR A 72 -6.45 4.57 17.12
N GLY A 73 -5.45 3.84 17.65
CA GLY A 73 -5.56 3.06 18.87
C GLY A 73 -6.39 1.77 18.76
N ASN A 74 -6.93 1.44 17.58
CA ASN A 74 -7.71 0.21 17.40
C ASN A 74 -6.85 -1.05 17.53
N LEU A 75 -5.59 -1.02 17.08
CA LEU A 75 -4.60 -2.10 17.15
C LEU A 75 -5.04 -3.43 16.51
N HIS A 76 -6.11 -3.41 15.73
CA HIS A 76 -6.59 -4.52 14.92
C HIS A 76 -7.41 -3.99 13.72
N PRO A 77 -7.62 -4.79 12.66
CA PRO A 77 -8.43 -4.39 11.51
C PRO A 77 -9.87 -4.11 11.90
N ILE A 78 -10.49 -3.09 11.29
CA ILE A 78 -11.88 -2.70 11.52
C ILE A 78 -12.73 -2.89 10.26
N PRO A 79 -14.07 -2.96 10.36
CA PRO A 79 -14.95 -3.03 9.20
C PRO A 79 -14.84 -1.78 8.33
N ALA A 80 -14.93 -1.93 7.00
CA ALA A 80 -15.06 -0.81 6.10
C ALA A 80 -16.34 -0.02 6.39
N THR A 81 -16.27 1.30 6.28
CA THR A 81 -17.42 2.20 6.52
C THR A 81 -18.34 2.32 5.32
N SER A 82 -17.87 1.99 4.13
CA SER A 82 -18.62 1.97 2.88
C SER A 82 -18.37 0.68 2.11
N ARG A 83 -19.27 0.35 1.17
CA ARG A 83 -19.09 -0.75 0.22
C ARG A 83 -18.85 -0.23 -1.21
N GLU A 84 -18.85 1.08 -1.40
CA GLU A 84 -18.65 1.71 -2.70
C GLU A 84 -17.18 2.04 -2.95
N GLY A 85 -16.70 1.74 -4.15
CA GLY A 85 -15.34 2.01 -4.57
C GLY A 85 -14.27 1.20 -3.85
N LEU A 86 -13.04 1.65 -3.96
CA LEU A 86 -11.89 1.05 -3.27
C LEU A 86 -11.86 1.54 -1.81
N GLN A 87 -11.91 0.60 -0.87
CA GLN A 87 -11.86 0.88 0.56
C GLN A 87 -10.59 0.31 1.17
N GLN A 88 -10.14 0.92 2.27
CA GLN A 88 -9.07 0.38 3.12
C GLN A 88 -7.77 0.04 2.37
N LEU A 89 -7.40 0.87 1.37
CA LEU A 89 -6.11 0.75 0.69
C LEU A 89 -4.92 1.03 1.62
N PHE A 90 -5.18 1.77 2.68
CA PHE A 90 -4.17 2.15 3.65
C PHE A 90 -4.61 1.81 5.07
N GLY A 91 -3.69 1.28 5.85
CA GLY A 91 -3.95 0.80 7.20
C GLY A 91 -4.63 -0.57 7.22
N ASP A 92 -5.20 -0.95 8.34
CA ASP A 92 -5.79 -2.25 8.64
C ASP A 92 -4.82 -3.42 8.45
N VAL A 93 -4.52 -3.82 7.22
CA VAL A 93 -3.61 -4.92 6.90
C VAL A 93 -2.65 -4.58 5.76
N TRP A 94 -1.43 -5.06 5.83
CA TRP A 94 -0.53 -5.12 4.70
C TRP A 94 -1.09 -6.06 3.64
N GLU A 95 -1.25 -5.58 2.42
CA GLU A 95 -1.84 -6.36 1.32
C GLU A 95 -0.77 -7.04 0.49
N TRP A 96 -0.81 -8.37 0.39
CA TRP A 96 0.05 -9.14 -0.49
C TRP A 96 -0.19 -8.75 -1.95
N THR A 97 0.90 -8.58 -2.69
CA THR A 97 0.88 -8.40 -4.14
C THR A 97 1.44 -9.64 -4.85
N ALA A 98 1.19 -9.76 -6.14
CA ALA A 98 1.79 -10.82 -6.97
C ALA A 98 3.27 -10.55 -7.31
N SER A 99 3.83 -9.41 -6.87
CA SER A 99 5.17 -8.98 -7.27
C SER A 99 6.24 -9.52 -6.33
N PRO A 100 7.29 -10.16 -6.86
CA PRO A 100 8.49 -10.43 -6.08
C PRO A 100 9.19 -9.12 -5.71
N TYR A 101 9.88 -9.11 -4.58
CA TYR A 101 10.69 -7.97 -4.20
C TYR A 101 11.98 -7.94 -5.00
N THR A 102 12.01 -7.13 -6.06
CA THR A 102 13.15 -6.94 -6.95
C THR A 102 13.46 -5.45 -7.11
N GLY A 103 14.66 -5.13 -7.59
CA GLY A 103 15.02 -3.77 -7.98
C GLY A 103 14.14 -3.29 -9.13
N TYR A 104 13.79 -2.00 -9.13
CA TYR A 104 13.15 -1.38 -10.30
C TYR A 104 14.11 -1.27 -11.47
N PRO A 105 13.61 -1.13 -12.72
CA PRO A 105 14.45 -0.88 -13.88
C PRO A 105 15.42 0.28 -13.64
N GLY A 106 16.71 0.05 -13.91
CA GLY A 106 17.77 1.05 -13.63
C GLY A 106 18.28 1.06 -12.19
N TYR A 107 17.79 0.20 -11.30
CA TYR A 107 18.35 0.07 -9.96
C TYR A 107 19.78 -0.43 -10.01
N THR A 108 20.69 0.31 -9.37
CA THR A 108 22.07 -0.10 -9.14
C THR A 108 22.31 -0.09 -7.63
N PRO A 109 22.78 -1.19 -7.03
CA PRO A 109 23.12 -1.21 -5.62
C PRO A 109 24.14 -0.13 -5.26
N LEU A 110 23.93 0.55 -4.14
CA LEU A 110 24.92 1.47 -3.62
C LEU A 110 26.21 0.69 -3.27
N PRO A 111 27.38 1.26 -3.43
CA PRO A 111 28.62 0.62 -3.01
C PRO A 111 28.66 0.46 -1.48
N GLY A 112 29.28 -0.63 -1.01
CA GLY A 112 29.47 -0.92 0.40
C GLY A 112 28.27 -1.57 1.09
N ALA A 113 28.27 -1.53 2.41
CA ALA A 113 27.34 -2.28 3.27
C ALA A 113 25.83 -2.03 3.00
N LEU A 114 25.45 -0.81 2.60
CA LEU A 114 24.05 -0.49 2.29
C LEU A 114 23.54 -1.20 1.03
N GLY A 115 24.36 -1.28 -0.01
CA GLY A 115 24.00 -1.99 -1.25
C GLY A 115 23.97 -3.50 -1.03
N GLU A 116 24.91 -4.01 -0.26
CA GLU A 116 24.97 -5.42 0.11
C GLU A 116 23.75 -5.82 0.97
N TYR A 117 23.36 -4.99 1.92
CA TYR A 117 22.15 -5.20 2.73
C TYR A 117 20.90 -5.31 1.87
N ASN A 118 20.65 -4.35 0.98
CA ASN A 118 19.46 -4.36 0.12
C ASN A 118 19.43 -5.54 -0.86
N GLY A 119 20.55 -5.84 -1.52
CA GLY A 119 20.65 -6.95 -2.48
C GLY A 119 20.44 -8.31 -1.83
N LYS A 120 20.95 -8.51 -0.62
CA LYS A 120 20.87 -9.76 0.12
C LYS A 120 19.42 -10.11 0.52
N PHE A 121 18.58 -9.12 0.81
CA PHE A 121 17.21 -9.33 1.25
C PHE A 121 16.18 -9.39 0.12
N MET A 122 16.58 -9.26 -1.15
CA MET A 122 15.64 -9.35 -2.28
C MET A 122 15.21 -10.79 -2.59
N SER A 123 16.09 -11.77 -2.32
CA SER A 123 15.80 -13.16 -2.64
C SER A 123 14.63 -13.71 -1.82
N SER A 124 13.72 -14.41 -2.49
CA SER A 124 12.57 -15.11 -1.87
C SER A 124 11.66 -14.21 -1.02
N GLN A 125 11.54 -12.94 -1.40
CA GLN A 125 10.62 -11.99 -0.77
C GLN A 125 9.50 -11.60 -1.74
N VAL A 126 8.31 -11.35 -1.19
CA VAL A 126 7.14 -10.86 -1.92
C VAL A 126 6.72 -9.51 -1.35
N VAL A 127 6.32 -8.60 -2.23
CA VAL A 127 5.94 -7.22 -1.85
C VAL A 127 4.57 -7.17 -1.19
N LEU A 128 4.47 -6.39 -0.11
CA LEU A 128 3.21 -5.98 0.51
C LEU A 128 3.08 -4.46 0.47
N ARG A 129 1.85 -3.99 0.44
CA ARG A 129 1.50 -2.57 0.32
C ARG A 129 0.47 -2.15 1.38
N GLY A 130 0.37 -0.86 1.67
CA GLY A 130 -0.75 -0.24 2.37
C GLY A 130 -0.55 0.09 3.83
N GLY A 131 0.29 -0.63 4.55
CA GLY A 131 0.39 -0.48 6.01
C GLY A 131 -0.61 -1.35 6.77
N SER A 132 -0.51 -1.36 8.09
CA SER A 132 -1.43 -2.09 8.95
C SER A 132 -1.90 -1.23 10.13
N CYS A 133 -2.85 -1.72 10.91
CA CYS A 133 -3.37 -1.08 12.12
C CYS A 133 -2.32 -0.84 13.23
N VAL A 134 -1.13 -1.39 13.09
CA VAL A 134 0.01 -1.17 14.00
C VAL A 134 1.19 -0.47 13.31
N THR A 135 0.99 0.06 12.13
CA THR A 135 1.99 0.85 11.40
C THR A 135 1.74 2.34 11.66
N PRO A 136 2.77 3.15 12.00
CA PRO A 136 2.61 4.60 12.12
C PRO A 136 2.21 5.25 10.79
N ALA A 137 1.22 6.14 10.79
CA ALA A 137 0.74 6.84 9.60
C ALA A 137 1.86 7.66 8.91
N THR A 138 2.78 8.21 9.69
CA THR A 138 3.94 8.97 9.20
C THR A 138 4.91 8.14 8.38
N HIS A 139 4.86 6.81 8.52
CA HIS A 139 5.72 5.88 7.79
C HIS A 139 5.19 5.56 6.39
N ILE A 140 3.89 5.77 6.13
CA ILE A 140 3.19 5.27 4.94
C ILE A 140 3.12 6.32 3.83
N ARG A 141 3.34 5.85 2.62
CA ARG A 141 3.12 6.55 1.35
C ARG A 141 2.68 5.54 0.28
N PRO A 142 2.03 5.95 -0.82
CA PRO A 142 1.59 5.03 -1.88
C PRO A 142 2.73 4.18 -2.46
N THR A 143 3.94 4.73 -2.50
CA THR A 143 5.14 4.07 -3.04
C THR A 143 5.88 3.20 -2.03
N TYR A 144 5.41 3.13 -0.77
CA TYR A 144 6.09 2.33 0.26
C TYR A 144 5.99 0.84 -0.06
N ARG A 145 7.13 0.16 -0.04
CA ARG A 145 7.24 -1.29 -0.26
C ARG A 145 7.62 -1.96 1.05
N ASN A 146 6.75 -2.79 1.57
CA ASN A 146 7.10 -3.78 2.59
C ASN A 146 7.34 -5.12 1.91
N PHE A 147 8.07 -6.03 2.52
CA PHE A 147 8.38 -7.32 1.93
C PHE A 147 8.65 -8.37 3.01
N PHE A 148 8.19 -9.59 2.75
CA PHE A 148 8.41 -10.72 3.64
C PHE A 148 8.55 -12.03 2.85
N PRO A 149 9.16 -13.07 3.46
CA PRO A 149 9.12 -14.42 2.91
C PRO A 149 7.65 -14.86 2.70
N PRO A 150 7.33 -15.56 1.60
CA PRO A 150 5.94 -15.86 1.23
C PRO A 150 5.19 -16.76 2.25
N ALA A 151 5.89 -17.49 3.09
CA ALA A 151 5.29 -18.31 4.13
C ALA A 151 4.95 -17.55 5.43
N THR A 152 5.32 -16.28 5.53
CA THR A 152 5.18 -15.48 6.75
C THR A 152 3.73 -15.16 7.06
N ARG A 153 3.30 -15.34 8.33
CA ARG A 153 1.91 -15.13 8.80
C ARG A 153 1.81 -14.31 10.09
N TRP A 154 2.90 -13.94 10.71
CA TRP A 154 2.93 -13.35 12.07
C TRP A 154 2.47 -11.89 12.13
N GLN A 155 2.38 -11.18 11.02
CA GLN A 155 1.93 -9.80 10.97
C GLN A 155 0.48 -9.67 10.46
N PHE A 156 -0.08 -8.46 10.56
CA PHE A 156 -1.37 -8.12 9.94
C PHE A 156 -1.23 -8.07 8.41
N SER A 157 -1.13 -9.24 7.79
CA SER A 157 -1.04 -9.41 6.33
C SER A 157 -2.34 -10.00 5.79
N GLY A 158 -2.90 -9.36 4.79
CA GLY A 158 -4.15 -9.74 4.13
C GLY A 158 -4.00 -9.68 2.62
N LEU A 159 -5.12 -9.53 1.90
CA LEU A 159 -5.12 -9.50 0.45
C LEU A 159 -6.19 -8.56 -0.09
N ARG A 160 -5.98 -8.14 -1.34
CA ARG A 160 -6.97 -7.52 -2.22
C ARG A 160 -7.04 -8.30 -3.51
N LEU A 161 -8.24 -8.49 -4.05
CA LEU A 161 -8.45 -9.17 -5.32
C LEU A 161 -8.33 -8.20 -6.49
N ALA A 162 -7.76 -8.67 -7.59
CA ALA A 162 -7.71 -8.01 -8.88
C ALA A 162 -8.29 -8.92 -9.96
N LYS A 163 -8.81 -8.34 -11.02
CA LYS A 163 -9.32 -9.04 -12.19
C LYS A 163 -8.80 -8.33 -13.45
N ASP A 164 -8.45 -9.11 -14.44
CA ASP A 164 -8.06 -8.56 -15.74
C ASP A 164 -9.25 -7.88 -16.40
N ALA A 165 -8.99 -6.77 -17.08
CA ALA A 165 -9.99 -6.13 -17.92
C ALA A 165 -10.45 -7.10 -19.02
N PRO A 166 -11.72 -7.05 -19.45
CA PRO A 166 -12.16 -7.79 -20.64
C PRO A 166 -11.24 -7.45 -21.80
N LYS A 167 -10.80 -8.48 -22.53
CA LYS A 167 -10.08 -8.23 -23.78
C LYS A 167 -11.06 -7.58 -24.75
N GLU A 168 -10.71 -6.40 -25.24
CA GLU A 168 -11.43 -5.82 -26.36
C GLU A 168 -11.26 -6.77 -27.55
N SER A 169 -12.38 -7.27 -28.06
CA SER A 169 -12.45 -8.19 -29.21
C SER A 169 -12.41 -7.43 -30.51
#